data_b0fc55dedabd6f24e2a44d6f5c725825
#
_entry.id   b0fc55dedabd6f24e2a44d6f5c725825
#
_cell.length_a   1.000
_cell.length_b   1.000
_cell.length_c   1.000
_cell.angle_alpha   90.00
_cell.angle_beta   90.00
_cell.angle_gamma   90.00
#
_symmetry.space_group_name_H-M   'P 1'
#
loop_
_entity.id
_entity.type
_entity.pdbx_description
1 polymer ?
#
loop_
_entity_poly.entity_id
_entity_poly.type
_entity_poly.pdbx_seq_one_letter_code
_entity_poly.pdbx_strand_id
1 'polypeptide(L)'
;MKNLLYMKRVVLFVLLSLPLMTYAQKFTEYDRKVFNEGQVLDESDVQFASDEIPWSPISPIKLYHIHDEGDETIVTFSHSIYFDSQWVNFSKSIYVKDEDTGDIYKVRGYTDGLTMDRLLIVNGCKGKNILVSLRFPKFKRKVKRISIYSPGHKDDIKPSNDRDIKVFAENADVKKMRKLYKLPKVYK
;
A
#
# COMPACT_ATOMS: atom_id res chain seq x y z
N MET A 1 50.07 -7.47 26.16
CA MET A 1 49.04 -8.45 25.75
C MET A 1 47.62 -7.89 25.72
N LYS A 2 47.21 -6.98 26.60
CA LYS A 2 45.83 -6.40 26.63
C LYS A 2 45.47 -5.59 25.36
N ASN A 3 46.43 -4.85 24.78
CA ASN A 3 46.18 -4.01 23.59
C ASN A 3 45.94 -4.84 22.31
N LEU A 4 46.54 -6.02 22.18
CA LEU A 4 46.34 -6.87 21.01
C LEU A 4 44.97 -7.51 20.97
N LEU A 5 44.39 -7.80 22.14
CA LEU A 5 43.04 -8.34 22.28
C LEU A 5 41.94 -7.28 21.94
N TYR A 6 42.23 -6.03 22.32
CA TYR A 6 41.33 -4.90 22.03
C TYR A 6 41.30 -4.59 20.53
N MET A 7 42.46 -4.55 19.89
CA MET A 7 42.58 -4.38 18.43
C MET A 7 41.83 -5.48 17.65
N LYS A 8 41.98 -6.75 18.05
CA LYS A 8 41.24 -7.86 17.43
C LYS A 8 39.72 -7.72 17.52
N ARG A 9 39.22 -7.22 18.64
CA ARG A 9 37.78 -6.99 18.83
C ARG A 9 37.24 -5.82 18.00
N VAL A 10 38.03 -4.73 17.88
CA VAL A 10 37.66 -3.58 17.07
C VAL A 10 37.69 -3.94 15.57
N VAL A 11 38.69 -4.67 15.10
CA VAL A 11 38.78 -5.15 13.72
C VAL A 11 37.65 -6.10 13.38
N LEU A 12 37.27 -7.00 14.30
CA LEU A 12 36.13 -7.91 14.12
C LEU A 12 34.80 -7.14 14.03
N PHE A 13 34.61 -6.08 14.83
CA PHE A 13 33.42 -5.25 14.83
C PHE A 13 33.32 -4.45 13.52
N VAL A 14 34.41 -3.91 13.02
CA VAL A 14 34.45 -3.21 11.74
C VAL A 14 34.21 -4.17 10.57
N LEU A 15 34.76 -5.38 10.58
CA LEU A 15 34.52 -6.39 9.54
C LEU A 15 33.09 -6.93 9.55
N LEU A 16 32.42 -6.99 10.71
CA LEU A 16 30.99 -7.39 10.81
C LEU A 16 30.02 -6.27 10.43
N SER A 17 30.42 -4.99 10.54
CA SER A 17 29.60 -3.86 10.14
C SER A 17 29.69 -3.50 8.65
N LEU A 18 30.77 -3.89 7.97
CA LEU A 18 30.95 -3.66 6.54
C LEU A 18 29.85 -4.28 5.63
N PRO A 19 29.37 -5.53 5.86
CA PRO A 19 28.29 -6.08 5.05
C PRO A 19 26.94 -5.41 5.32
N LEU A 20 26.71 -4.77 6.47
CA LEU A 20 25.48 -4.04 6.75
C LEU A 20 25.38 -2.71 6.01
N MET A 21 26.52 -2.10 5.65
CA MET A 21 26.52 -0.87 4.87
C MET A 21 26.38 -1.07 3.35
N THR A 22 26.61 -2.30 2.85
CA THR A 22 26.51 -2.58 1.41
C THR A 22 25.08 -2.89 0.94
N TYR A 23 24.13 -3.03 1.84
CA TYR A 23 22.71 -3.18 1.53
C TYR A 23 21.91 -1.86 1.46
N ALA A 24 22.56 -0.70 1.51
CA ALA A 24 21.95 0.52 1.05
C ALA A 24 21.63 0.33 -0.44
N GLN A 25 20.38 0.02 -0.77
CA GLN A 25 19.94 -0.07 -2.16
C GLN A 25 20.41 1.19 -2.87
N LYS A 26 21.35 1.03 -3.82
CA LYS A 26 21.74 2.14 -4.69
C LYS A 26 20.47 2.50 -5.45
N PHE A 27 19.89 3.66 -5.14
CA PHE A 27 18.84 4.24 -5.95
C PHE A 27 19.38 4.33 -7.38
N THR A 28 18.78 3.57 -8.28
CA THR A 28 19.15 3.61 -9.69
C THR A 28 18.69 4.95 -10.28
N GLU A 29 19.24 5.32 -11.43
CA GLU A 29 18.77 6.51 -12.17
C GLU A 29 17.29 6.40 -12.51
N TYR A 30 16.81 5.19 -12.83
CA TYR A 30 15.42 4.88 -13.04
C TYR A 30 14.58 5.15 -11.79
N ASP A 31 15.02 4.68 -10.62
CA ASP A 31 14.31 4.92 -9.35
C ASP A 31 14.20 6.42 -9.05
N ARG A 32 15.26 7.19 -9.30
CA ARG A 32 15.25 8.66 -9.12
C ARG A 32 14.26 9.34 -10.05
N LYS A 33 14.25 8.97 -11.32
CA LYS A 33 13.30 9.52 -12.30
C LYS A 33 11.86 9.24 -11.90
N VAL A 34 11.55 7.98 -11.60
CA VAL A 34 10.19 7.55 -11.21
C VAL A 34 9.74 8.26 -9.93
N PHE A 35 10.65 8.48 -8.98
CA PHE A 35 10.36 9.20 -7.74
C PHE A 35 10.11 10.69 -8.00
N ASN A 36 10.93 11.32 -8.83
CA ASN A 36 10.79 12.76 -9.18
C ASN A 36 9.51 13.05 -10.01
N GLU A 37 9.02 12.08 -10.77
CA GLU A 37 7.78 12.19 -11.54
C GLU A 37 6.54 11.74 -10.72
N GLY A 38 6.71 11.42 -9.45
CA GLY A 38 5.65 10.97 -8.55
C GLY A 38 4.56 12.02 -8.31
N GLN A 39 3.41 11.56 -7.83
CA GLN A 39 2.35 12.40 -7.28
C GLN A 39 2.61 12.53 -5.79
N VAL A 40 2.94 13.73 -5.33
CA VAL A 40 3.26 13.99 -3.93
C VAL A 40 1.99 14.38 -3.18
N LEU A 41 1.75 13.73 -2.05
CA LEU A 41 0.72 14.07 -1.08
C LEU A 41 1.39 14.39 0.25
N ASP A 42 1.12 15.55 0.78
CA ASP A 42 1.51 15.92 2.13
C ASP A 42 0.44 15.49 3.15
N GLU A 43 0.73 15.64 4.42
CA GLU A 43 -0.19 15.26 5.51
C GLU A 43 -1.59 15.91 5.38
N SER A 44 -1.69 17.12 4.84
CA SER A 44 -2.94 17.82 4.59
C SER A 44 -3.79 17.23 3.45
N ASP A 45 -3.18 16.47 2.56
CA ASP A 45 -3.81 15.93 1.35
C ASP A 45 -4.35 14.51 1.56
N VAL A 46 -4.05 13.90 2.70
CA VAL A 46 -4.42 12.52 3.00
C VAL A 46 -5.47 12.46 4.12
N GLN A 47 -6.28 11.41 4.08
CA GLN A 47 -7.17 11.06 5.19
C GLN A 47 -6.51 9.99 6.04
N PHE A 48 -6.70 10.06 7.36
CA PHE A 48 -6.19 9.06 8.30
C PHE A 48 -7.26 8.02 8.63
N ALA A 49 -6.83 6.78 8.80
CA ALA A 49 -7.67 5.73 9.33
C ALA A 49 -8.00 6.00 10.82
N SER A 50 -9.06 5.36 11.32
CA SER A 50 -9.36 5.37 12.75
C SER A 50 -8.18 4.83 13.58
N ASP A 51 -7.95 5.39 14.77
CA ASP A 51 -6.94 4.95 15.71
C ASP A 51 -7.14 3.49 16.19
N GLU A 52 -8.34 2.93 15.97
CA GLU A 52 -8.62 1.52 16.21
C GLU A 52 -7.85 0.57 15.28
N ILE A 53 -7.34 1.10 14.14
CA ILE A 53 -6.52 0.31 13.21
C ILE A 53 -5.07 0.33 13.69
N PRO A 54 -4.54 -0.79 14.17
CA PRO A 54 -3.16 -0.81 14.62
C PRO A 54 -2.21 -0.61 13.44
N TRP A 55 -1.25 0.29 13.61
CA TRP A 55 -0.10 0.40 12.71
C TRP A 55 0.68 -0.92 12.71
N SER A 56 1.04 -1.44 11.54
CA SER A 56 1.66 -2.76 11.42
C SER A 56 2.72 -2.82 10.34
N PRO A 57 3.96 -3.16 10.69
CA PRO A 57 5.03 -3.38 9.70
C PRO A 57 4.85 -4.68 8.90
N ILE A 58 4.18 -5.67 9.44
CA ILE A 58 4.04 -7.00 8.83
C ILE A 58 2.91 -7.02 7.78
N SER A 59 1.82 -6.31 8.06
CA SER A 59 0.66 -6.20 7.17
C SER A 59 0.27 -4.73 7.02
N PRO A 60 0.99 -4.00 6.13
CA PRO A 60 0.83 -2.56 6.01
C PRO A 60 -0.50 -2.15 5.39
N ILE A 61 -1.09 -3.00 4.56
CA ILE A 61 -2.32 -2.71 3.83
C ILE A 61 -3.44 -3.57 4.39
N LYS A 62 -4.55 -2.92 4.77
CA LYS A 62 -5.75 -3.60 5.28
C LYS A 62 -6.98 -3.04 4.60
N LEU A 63 -7.94 -3.92 4.26
CA LEU A 63 -9.26 -3.49 3.81
C LEU A 63 -9.96 -2.72 4.94
N TYR A 64 -10.35 -1.48 4.65
CA TYR A 64 -10.90 -0.55 5.63
C TYR A 64 -12.41 -0.37 5.47
N HIS A 65 -12.85 -0.02 4.26
CA HIS A 65 -14.25 0.30 4.00
C HIS A 65 -14.65 -0.02 2.56
N ILE A 66 -15.95 -0.23 2.34
CA ILE A 66 -16.53 -0.40 1.02
C ILE A 66 -17.81 0.42 0.96
N HIS A 67 -18.00 1.21 -0.08
CA HIS A 67 -19.27 1.88 -0.35
C HIS A 67 -19.54 2.01 -1.85
N ASP A 68 -20.77 2.28 -2.21
CA ASP A 68 -21.13 2.56 -3.60
C ASP A 68 -21.25 4.06 -3.82
N GLU A 69 -20.72 4.53 -4.94
CA GLU A 69 -20.82 5.91 -5.39
C GLU A 69 -21.20 5.90 -6.87
N GLY A 70 -22.40 6.38 -7.19
CA GLY A 70 -22.91 6.35 -8.56
C GLY A 70 -22.95 4.93 -9.16
N ASP A 71 -22.20 4.72 -10.24
CA ASP A 71 -22.03 3.45 -10.95
C ASP A 71 -20.75 2.70 -10.57
N GLU A 72 -20.09 3.13 -9.49
CA GLU A 72 -18.86 2.53 -8.99
C GLU A 72 -19.04 1.98 -7.58
N THR A 73 -18.16 1.04 -7.22
CA THR A 73 -17.91 0.64 -5.85
C THR A 73 -16.51 1.12 -5.47
N ILE A 74 -16.43 1.87 -4.38
CA ILE A 74 -15.20 2.36 -3.81
C ILE A 74 -14.73 1.39 -2.73
N VAL A 75 -13.49 0.95 -2.85
CA VAL A 75 -12.83 0.09 -1.88
C VAL A 75 -11.68 0.87 -1.26
N THR A 76 -11.78 1.15 0.03
CA THR A 76 -10.80 1.92 0.78
C THR A 76 -9.93 0.98 1.59
N PHE A 77 -8.63 1.22 1.54
CA PHE A 77 -7.61 0.53 2.32
C PHE A 77 -6.99 1.49 3.33
N SER A 78 -6.61 0.99 4.50
CA SER A 78 -5.66 1.65 5.36
C SER A 78 -4.25 1.19 4.99
N HIS A 79 -3.30 2.12 4.92
CA HIS A 79 -1.90 1.84 4.62
C HIS A 79 -1.00 2.44 5.69
N SER A 80 -0.19 1.59 6.35
CA SER A 80 0.75 2.03 7.37
C SER A 80 1.97 2.71 6.74
N ILE A 81 2.34 3.89 7.24
CA ILE A 81 3.48 4.67 6.76
C ILE A 81 4.66 4.52 7.73
N TYR A 82 5.82 4.13 7.22
CA TYR A 82 7.04 3.82 8.00
C TYR A 82 8.07 4.94 7.95
N PHE A 83 8.12 5.68 6.83
CA PHE A 83 9.15 6.66 6.55
C PHE A 83 8.53 8.05 6.43
N ASP A 84 9.33 9.09 6.63
CA ASP A 84 8.87 10.49 6.49
C ASP A 84 8.47 10.81 5.05
N SER A 85 9.07 10.14 4.08
CA SER A 85 8.65 10.13 2.68
C SER A 85 8.59 8.69 2.21
N GLN A 86 7.41 8.23 1.80
CA GLN A 86 7.15 6.86 1.41
C GLN A 86 6.29 6.80 0.16
N TRP A 87 6.66 5.92 -0.75
CA TRP A 87 5.78 5.59 -1.85
C TRP A 87 4.68 4.60 -1.40
N VAL A 88 3.48 4.83 -1.93
CA VAL A 88 2.32 3.97 -1.75
C VAL A 88 1.81 3.64 -3.15
N ASN A 89 1.95 2.40 -3.57
CA ASN A 89 1.57 2.01 -4.93
C ASN A 89 0.67 0.79 -4.94
N PHE A 90 -0.42 0.89 -5.70
CA PHE A 90 -1.30 -0.23 -6.00
C PHE A 90 -1.15 -0.60 -7.48
N SER A 91 -1.09 -1.89 -7.78
CA SER A 91 -0.99 -2.40 -9.16
C SER A 91 -2.26 -2.09 -9.96
N LYS A 92 -2.08 -1.75 -11.23
CA LYS A 92 -3.19 -1.63 -12.21
C LYS A 92 -3.90 -2.97 -12.46
N SER A 93 -3.29 -4.07 -12.05
CA SER A 93 -3.84 -5.43 -12.19
C SER A 93 -4.68 -5.87 -11.00
N ILE A 94 -4.87 -4.98 -10.00
CA ILE A 94 -5.70 -5.28 -8.83
C ILE A 94 -7.12 -5.62 -9.27
N TYR A 95 -7.68 -6.65 -8.67
CA TYR A 95 -9.07 -7.02 -8.89
C TYR A 95 -9.73 -7.53 -7.63
N VAL A 96 -11.05 -7.38 -7.61
CA VAL A 96 -11.94 -7.97 -6.61
C VAL A 96 -12.64 -9.16 -7.26
N LYS A 97 -12.65 -10.29 -6.56
CA LYS A 97 -13.39 -11.50 -6.94
C LYS A 97 -14.58 -11.68 -6.01
N ASP A 98 -15.77 -11.86 -6.56
CA ASP A 98 -16.92 -12.35 -5.82
C ASP A 98 -16.74 -13.85 -5.55
N GLU A 99 -16.70 -14.25 -4.30
CA GLU A 99 -16.45 -15.65 -3.91
C GLU A 99 -17.68 -16.55 -4.16
N ASP A 100 -18.86 -15.98 -4.24
CA ASP A 100 -20.09 -16.75 -4.47
C ASP A 100 -20.33 -17.03 -5.96
N THR A 101 -19.96 -16.11 -6.86
CA THR A 101 -20.22 -16.20 -8.31
C THR A 101 -18.97 -16.38 -9.17
N GLY A 102 -17.80 -16.02 -8.64
CA GLY A 102 -16.54 -15.97 -9.39
C GLY A 102 -16.42 -14.73 -10.30
N ASP A 103 -17.37 -13.80 -10.27
CA ASP A 103 -17.28 -12.55 -11.02
C ASP A 103 -16.04 -11.74 -10.61
N ILE A 104 -15.39 -11.12 -11.59
CA ILE A 104 -14.17 -10.31 -11.39
C ILE A 104 -14.45 -8.85 -11.70
N TYR A 105 -14.09 -7.98 -10.76
CA TYR A 105 -14.15 -6.54 -10.88
C TYR A 105 -12.73 -5.99 -10.90
N LYS A 106 -12.28 -5.49 -12.07
CA LYS A 106 -10.95 -4.90 -12.22
C LYS A 106 -10.94 -3.45 -11.74
N VAL A 107 -9.83 -3.02 -11.14
CA VAL A 107 -9.63 -1.64 -10.72
C VAL A 107 -9.76 -0.68 -11.91
N ARG A 108 -10.37 0.48 -11.66
CA ARG A 108 -10.49 1.59 -12.62
C ARG A 108 -9.49 2.71 -12.34
N GLY A 109 -9.00 2.84 -11.13
CA GLY A 109 -8.05 3.87 -10.69
C GLY A 109 -8.20 4.23 -9.22
N TYR A 110 -7.45 5.25 -8.81
CA TYR A 110 -7.68 5.91 -7.53
C TYR A 110 -8.91 6.81 -7.58
N THR A 111 -9.40 7.21 -6.41
CA THR A 111 -10.27 8.37 -6.25
C THR A 111 -9.47 9.68 -6.39
N ASP A 112 -10.14 10.82 -6.29
CA ASP A 112 -9.51 12.15 -6.12
C ASP A 112 -8.58 12.60 -7.26
N GLY A 113 -8.81 12.09 -8.48
CA GLY A 113 -8.06 12.50 -9.68
C GLY A 113 -6.61 11.98 -9.74
N LEU A 114 -6.20 11.14 -8.79
CA LEU A 114 -4.90 10.50 -8.81
C LEU A 114 -4.80 9.45 -9.92
N THR A 115 -3.62 9.28 -10.49
CA THR A 115 -3.37 8.28 -11.53
C THR A 115 -2.53 7.11 -11.02
N MET A 116 -2.81 5.90 -11.51
CA MET A 116 -2.00 4.71 -11.26
C MET A 116 -0.77 4.62 -12.18
N ASP A 117 -0.58 5.59 -13.09
CA ASP A 117 0.58 5.67 -13.98
C ASP A 117 1.81 6.29 -13.31
N ARG A 118 1.65 6.89 -12.14
CA ARG A 118 2.71 7.57 -11.40
C ARG A 118 2.74 7.07 -9.95
N LEU A 119 3.94 7.05 -9.36
CA LEU A 119 4.07 6.75 -7.93
C LEU A 119 3.27 7.75 -7.10
N LEU A 120 2.58 7.24 -6.11
CA LEU A 120 2.00 8.03 -5.05
C LEU A 120 3.03 8.12 -3.92
N ILE A 121 3.51 9.32 -3.63
CA ILE A 121 4.52 9.60 -2.61
C ILE A 121 3.83 10.34 -1.48
N VAL A 122 3.93 9.81 -0.28
CA VAL A 122 3.30 10.38 0.92
C VAL A 122 4.38 10.91 1.84
N ASN A 123 4.27 12.18 2.24
CA ASN A 123 5.19 12.88 3.12
C ASN A 123 4.56 13.19 4.48
N GLY A 124 5.38 13.22 5.53
CA GLY A 124 4.98 13.69 6.87
C GLY A 124 4.05 12.76 7.67
N CYS A 125 3.74 11.56 7.16
CA CYS A 125 2.76 10.65 7.76
C CYS A 125 3.38 9.49 8.54
N LYS A 126 4.67 9.53 8.86
CA LYS A 126 5.36 8.45 9.57
C LYS A 126 4.66 8.04 10.85
N GLY A 127 4.48 6.73 11.04
CA GLY A 127 3.83 6.17 12.22
C GLY A 127 2.29 6.21 12.17
N LYS A 128 1.71 6.74 11.09
CA LYS A 128 0.26 6.84 10.89
C LYS A 128 -0.24 5.83 9.87
N ASN A 129 -1.55 5.60 9.87
CA ASN A 129 -2.26 4.84 8.83
C ASN A 129 -3.05 5.83 7.97
N ILE A 130 -2.72 5.92 6.70
CA ILE A 130 -3.47 6.73 5.73
C ILE A 130 -4.56 5.90 5.05
N LEU A 131 -5.56 6.55 4.50
CA LEU A 131 -6.60 5.92 3.67
C LEU A 131 -6.26 6.10 2.19
N VAL A 132 -6.36 5.00 1.44
CA VAL A 132 -6.22 4.99 -0.02
C VAL A 132 -7.45 4.33 -0.62
N SER A 133 -8.14 5.03 -1.50
CA SER A 133 -9.38 4.56 -2.10
C SER A 133 -9.21 4.23 -3.58
N LEU A 134 -9.71 3.06 -3.96
CA LEU A 134 -9.71 2.56 -5.33
C LEU A 134 -11.13 2.42 -5.86
N ARG A 135 -11.31 2.77 -7.14
CA ARG A 135 -12.58 2.66 -7.86
C ARG A 135 -12.67 1.34 -8.62
N PHE A 136 -13.81 0.70 -8.51
CA PHE A 136 -14.16 -0.52 -9.23
C PHE A 136 -15.51 -0.36 -9.93
N PRO A 137 -15.83 -1.17 -10.96
CA PRO A 137 -17.20 -1.29 -11.44
C PRO A 137 -18.15 -1.62 -10.27
N LYS A 138 -19.34 -1.07 -10.29
CA LYS A 138 -20.33 -1.32 -9.23
C LYS A 138 -20.55 -2.81 -9.01
N PHE A 139 -20.40 -3.24 -7.77
CA PHE A 139 -20.67 -4.63 -7.41
C PHE A 139 -22.15 -4.95 -7.60
N LYS A 140 -22.45 -6.13 -8.11
CA LYS A 140 -23.82 -6.62 -8.20
C LYS A 140 -24.46 -6.67 -6.80
N ARG A 141 -25.76 -6.42 -6.70
CA ARG A 141 -26.47 -6.39 -5.40
C ARG A 141 -26.37 -7.67 -4.57
N LYS A 142 -26.07 -8.79 -5.20
CA LYS A 142 -25.99 -10.12 -4.56
C LYS A 142 -24.61 -10.44 -4.00
N VAL A 143 -23.58 -9.63 -4.27
CA VAL A 143 -22.21 -9.84 -3.76
C VAL A 143 -22.20 -9.76 -2.25
N LYS A 144 -21.82 -10.86 -1.61
CA LYS A 144 -21.76 -10.97 -0.14
C LYS A 144 -20.34 -11.10 0.39
N ARG A 145 -19.50 -11.86 -0.31
CA ARG A 145 -18.13 -12.16 0.08
C ARG A 145 -17.19 -11.89 -1.07
N ILE A 146 -16.09 -11.24 -0.77
CA ILE A 146 -15.08 -10.87 -1.76
C ILE A 146 -13.68 -11.23 -1.29
N SER A 147 -12.82 -11.52 -2.27
CA SER A 147 -11.38 -11.51 -2.06
C SER A 147 -10.73 -10.48 -2.99
N ILE A 148 -9.64 -9.86 -2.55
CA ILE A 148 -8.95 -8.79 -3.27
C ILE A 148 -7.53 -9.23 -3.53
N TYR A 149 -7.18 -9.33 -4.80
CA TYR A 149 -5.92 -9.80 -5.30
C TYR A 149 -5.16 -8.68 -6.02
N SER A 150 -3.87 -8.61 -5.80
CA SER A 150 -2.96 -7.72 -6.51
C SER A 150 -1.85 -8.56 -7.14
N PRO A 151 -2.08 -9.12 -8.32
CA PRO A 151 -1.01 -9.73 -9.09
C PRO A 151 -0.04 -8.64 -9.51
N GLY A 152 1.26 -8.97 -9.54
CA GLY A 152 2.25 -8.10 -10.16
C GLY A 152 1.99 -7.97 -11.66
N HIS A 153 2.31 -6.83 -12.25
CA HIS A 153 2.19 -6.60 -13.67
C HIS A 153 3.47 -5.99 -14.22
N LYS A 154 3.83 -6.38 -15.46
CA LYS A 154 5.04 -5.88 -16.14
C LYS A 154 5.02 -4.36 -16.38
N ASP A 155 3.82 -3.79 -16.50
CA ASP A 155 3.59 -2.36 -16.73
C ASP A 155 3.34 -1.58 -15.41
N ASP A 156 3.50 -2.24 -14.24
CA ASP A 156 3.52 -1.54 -12.97
C ASP A 156 4.79 -0.67 -12.90
N ILE A 157 4.68 0.49 -12.25
CA ILE A 157 5.80 1.43 -12.09
C ILE A 157 7.01 0.74 -11.44
N LYS A 158 6.75 -0.24 -10.56
CA LYS A 158 7.75 -1.23 -10.12
C LYS A 158 7.27 -2.62 -10.55
N PRO A 159 7.77 -3.13 -11.68
CA PRO A 159 7.45 -4.47 -12.11
C PRO A 159 7.79 -5.46 -11.00
N SER A 160 6.81 -6.22 -10.57
CA SER A 160 7.00 -7.40 -9.72
C SER A 160 6.90 -8.63 -10.59
N ASN A 161 7.56 -9.71 -10.20
CA ASN A 161 7.41 -10.99 -10.89
C ASN A 161 5.95 -11.41 -10.87
N ASP A 162 5.39 -11.82 -12.02
CA ASP A 162 3.99 -12.28 -12.19
C ASP A 162 3.59 -13.44 -11.25
N ARG A 163 4.53 -13.99 -10.49
CA ARG A 163 4.33 -15.11 -9.57
C ARG A 163 3.86 -14.70 -8.18
N ASP A 164 4.03 -13.42 -7.81
CA ASP A 164 3.72 -12.94 -6.47
C ASP A 164 2.35 -12.26 -6.43
N ILE A 165 1.30 -13.06 -6.29
CA ILE A 165 -0.04 -12.52 -6.06
C ILE A 165 -0.15 -12.11 -4.59
N LYS A 166 -0.25 -10.81 -4.33
CA LYS A 166 -0.57 -10.30 -3.00
C LYS A 166 -2.07 -10.39 -2.77
N VAL A 167 -2.46 -10.89 -1.60
CA VAL A 167 -3.85 -10.96 -1.17
C VAL A 167 -4.07 -9.86 -0.13
N PHE A 168 -4.90 -8.86 -0.45
CA PHE A 168 -5.20 -7.75 0.47
C PHE A 168 -6.40 -8.03 1.37
N ALA A 169 -7.31 -8.88 0.92
CA ALA A 169 -8.41 -9.40 1.72
C ALA A 169 -8.81 -10.77 1.18
N GLU A 170 -9.18 -11.67 2.06
CA GLU A 170 -9.68 -12.99 1.72
C GLU A 170 -11.05 -13.19 2.34
N ASN A 171 -12.02 -13.60 1.52
CA ASN A 171 -13.38 -13.94 1.94
C ASN A 171 -14.05 -12.87 2.84
N ALA A 172 -13.82 -11.59 2.55
CA ALA A 172 -14.33 -10.48 3.34
C ALA A 172 -15.85 -10.30 3.14
N ASP A 173 -16.58 -10.14 4.25
CA ASP A 173 -18.02 -9.84 4.24
C ASP A 173 -18.26 -8.38 3.84
N VAL A 174 -18.86 -8.17 2.66
CA VAL A 174 -19.14 -6.85 2.10
C VAL A 174 -20.07 -6.04 3.00
N LYS A 175 -21.11 -6.66 3.58
CA LYS A 175 -22.06 -5.98 4.46
C LYS A 175 -21.39 -5.50 5.74
N LYS A 176 -20.47 -6.30 6.29
CA LYS A 176 -19.65 -5.93 7.46
C LYS A 176 -18.74 -4.77 7.11
N MET A 177 -18.01 -4.85 5.99
CA MET A 177 -17.06 -3.82 5.56
C MET A 177 -17.73 -2.48 5.24
N ARG A 178 -18.98 -2.47 4.78
CA ARG A 178 -19.80 -1.26 4.60
C ARG A 178 -20.16 -0.55 5.92
N LYS A 179 -20.01 -1.22 7.07
CA LYS A 179 -20.44 -0.71 8.39
C LYS A 179 -19.30 -0.53 9.37
N LEU A 180 -18.17 -1.25 9.17
CA LEU A 180 -17.14 -1.43 10.18
C LEU A 180 -16.44 -0.13 10.55
N TYR A 181 -16.01 0.64 9.55
CA TYR A 181 -15.36 1.92 9.77
C TYR A 181 -16.07 2.99 8.93
N LYS A 182 -16.45 4.09 9.57
CA LYS A 182 -16.96 5.25 8.86
C LYS A 182 -15.81 6.02 8.25
N LEU A 183 -15.94 6.41 7.00
CA LEU A 183 -14.99 7.35 6.41
C LEU A 183 -15.05 8.67 7.19
N PRO A 184 -13.91 9.33 7.44
CA PRO A 184 -13.88 10.66 8.00
C PRO A 184 -14.77 11.59 7.19
N LYS A 185 -15.56 12.44 7.85
CA LYS A 185 -16.33 13.46 7.14
C LYS A 185 -15.35 14.44 6.52
N VAL A 186 -15.32 14.50 5.20
CA VAL A 186 -14.60 15.56 4.49
C VAL A 186 -15.43 16.84 4.69
N TYR A 187 -14.97 17.72 5.55
CA TYR A 187 -15.46 19.08 5.58
C TYR A 187 -14.89 19.79 4.34
N LYS A 188 -15.73 19.95 3.32
CA LYS A 188 -15.41 20.79 2.14
C LYS A 188 -15.41 22.26 2.52
#